data_a2f8cedff6e37b6bc1bc4a1a94dbccff
#
_entry.id   a2f8cedff6e37b6bc1bc4a1a94dbccff
#
_cell.length_a   1.000
_cell.length_b   1.000
_cell.length_c   1.000
_cell.angle_alpha   90.00
_cell.angle_beta   90.00
_cell.angle_gamma   90.00
#
_symmetry.space_group_name_H-M   'P 1'
#
loop_
_entity.id
_entity.type
_entity.pdbx_description
1 polymer ?
#
loop_
_entity_poly.entity_id
_entity_poly.type
_entity_poly.pdbx_seq_one_letter_code
_entity_poly.pdbx_strand_id
1 'polypeptide(L)'
;MLGESMTGRRDCTGNDSMTKGGRPHHTVMRMAPARRPKDDESTRSIVGGFYAVYTELGYGLVEPLYSKALEVELRLRGHVVEREKWFDVYYKGHRLGRQRIDMIVDHAVVVENKATERLALYVKRQLQTYLRVTGLELGLILHFGPQPKFYRQVRF
;
A
#
# COMPACT_ATOMS: atom_id res chain seq x y z
N MET A 1 -37.87 -53.71 -52.93
CA MET A 1 -37.86 -52.67 -53.96
C MET A 1 -36.94 -51.58 -53.48
N LEU A 2 -35.70 -51.60 -53.88
CA LEU A 2 -35.16 -50.80 -54.98
C LEU A 2 -35.20 -49.29 -54.59
N GLY A 3 -34.15 -48.48 -54.52
CA GLY A 3 -32.82 -48.52 -55.11
C GLY A 3 -32.07 -47.41 -54.51
N GLU A 4 -30.77 -47.52 -54.32
CA GLU A 4 -29.69 -46.92 -55.11
C GLU A 4 -29.83 -45.39 -55.27
N SER A 5 -28.85 -44.55 -55.14
CA SER A 5 -27.43 -44.68 -55.42
C SER A 5 -26.74 -43.30 -55.28
N MET A 6 -25.47 -43.33 -55.05
CA MET A 6 -24.38 -42.44 -55.56
C MET A 6 -24.06 -41.15 -54.84
N THR A 7 -22.96 -41.21 -54.15
CA THR A 7 -21.59 -40.73 -54.54
C THR A 7 -21.43 -39.21 -54.67
N GLY A 8 -20.56 -38.69 -53.89
CA GLY A 8 -19.96 -37.37 -54.06
C GLY A 8 -18.78 -37.19 -53.12
N ARG A 9 -17.61 -37.72 -53.50
CA ARG A 9 -16.33 -37.30 -52.90
C ARG A 9 -16.05 -35.85 -53.27
N ARG A 10 -15.44 -35.12 -52.42
CA ARG A 10 -14.26 -34.26 -52.64
C ARG A 10 -13.93 -33.53 -51.33
N ASP A 11 -12.83 -33.92 -50.74
CA ASP A 11 -11.53 -33.25 -50.65
C ASP A 11 -11.46 -32.09 -49.67
N CYS A 12 -10.74 -32.43 -48.62
CA CYS A 12 -9.63 -31.72 -48.03
C CYS A 12 -9.44 -30.24 -48.39
N THR A 13 -9.55 -29.38 -47.46
CA THR A 13 -8.44 -28.47 -47.13
C THR A 13 -8.62 -27.99 -45.68
N GLY A 14 -7.56 -28.16 -44.93
CA GLY A 14 -7.46 -27.71 -43.56
C GLY A 14 -7.47 -26.20 -43.47
N ASN A 15 -8.01 -25.74 -42.40
CA ASN A 15 -7.50 -24.52 -41.83
C ASN A 15 -7.55 -24.63 -40.30
N ASP A 16 -6.40 -24.98 -39.81
CA ASP A 16 -6.03 -24.99 -38.40
C ASP A 16 -5.95 -23.54 -37.94
N SER A 17 -7.03 -23.00 -37.42
CA SER A 17 -6.98 -21.72 -36.71
C SER A 17 -6.89 -21.98 -35.22
N MET A 18 -5.66 -22.20 -34.75
CA MET A 18 -5.28 -22.04 -33.38
C MET A 18 -5.74 -20.66 -32.89
N THR A 19 -6.83 -20.62 -32.19
CA THR A 19 -7.15 -19.48 -31.32
C THR A 19 -6.15 -19.48 -30.18
N LYS A 20 -5.13 -18.66 -30.33
CA LYS A 20 -4.19 -18.32 -29.25
C LYS A 20 -4.99 -17.74 -28.12
N GLY A 21 -5.06 -18.48 -27.01
CA GLY A 21 -5.57 -18.02 -25.75
C GLY A 21 -4.83 -16.75 -25.33
N GLY A 22 -5.51 -15.61 -25.42
CA GLY A 22 -5.02 -14.37 -24.90
C GLY A 22 -4.87 -14.51 -23.39
N ARG A 23 -3.65 -14.43 -22.90
CA ARG A 23 -3.37 -14.31 -21.47
C ARG A 23 -4.06 -13.04 -20.98
N PRO A 24 -4.79 -13.07 -19.86
CA PRO A 24 -5.31 -11.84 -19.28
C PRO A 24 -4.13 -10.96 -18.91
N HIS A 25 -4.01 -9.83 -19.58
CA HIS A 25 -3.08 -8.78 -19.22
C HIS A 25 -3.50 -8.26 -17.84
N HIS A 26 -2.81 -8.68 -16.82
CA HIS A 26 -2.87 -8.02 -15.51
C HIS A 26 -2.38 -6.59 -15.71
N THR A 27 -3.31 -5.69 -15.91
CA THR A 27 -3.04 -4.27 -15.76
C THR A 27 -2.80 -4.03 -14.28
N VAL A 28 -1.55 -4.22 -13.86
CA VAL A 28 -1.06 -3.61 -12.63
C VAL A 28 -1.17 -2.12 -12.92
N MET A 29 -2.14 -1.45 -12.27
CA MET A 29 -2.16 0.01 -12.26
C MET A 29 -0.83 0.46 -11.64
N ARG A 30 0.16 0.70 -12.48
CA ARG A 30 1.35 1.46 -12.12
C ARG A 30 0.84 2.88 -11.91
N MET A 31 0.59 3.23 -10.64
CA MET A 31 0.53 4.62 -10.28
C MET A 31 1.85 5.25 -10.71
N ALA A 32 1.76 6.30 -11.53
CA ALA A 32 2.91 7.04 -11.99
C ALA A 32 3.77 7.47 -10.78
N PRO A 33 5.10 7.50 -10.90
CA PRO A 33 5.96 7.92 -9.81
C PRO A 33 5.60 9.34 -9.41
N ALA A 34 5.14 9.51 -8.17
CA ALA A 34 4.82 10.80 -7.61
C ALA A 34 6.08 11.67 -7.60
N ARG A 35 5.93 12.90 -8.09
CA ARG A 35 6.97 13.92 -8.23
C ARG A 35 7.72 14.15 -6.92
N ARG A 36 9.03 14.01 -6.96
CA ARG A 36 9.99 14.11 -5.85
C ARG A 36 10.21 15.49 -5.27
N PRO A 37 9.76 16.62 -5.29
CA PRO A 37 10.05 17.68 -4.32
C PRO A 37 9.03 17.83 -3.21
N LYS A 38 7.81 17.26 -3.34
CA LYS A 38 6.77 17.35 -2.28
C LYS A 38 7.03 16.44 -1.08
N ASP A 39 7.86 15.42 -1.23
CA ASP A 39 8.15 14.45 -0.16
C ASP A 39 8.81 15.09 1.06
N ASP A 40 9.64 16.09 0.87
CA ASP A 40 10.36 16.74 1.98
C ASP A 40 9.46 17.70 2.77
N GLU A 41 8.55 18.41 2.10
CA GLU A 41 7.61 19.32 2.77
C GLU A 41 6.56 18.55 3.56
N SER A 42 5.93 17.54 2.95
CA SER A 42 4.98 16.68 3.64
C SER A 42 5.65 15.96 4.81
N THR A 43 6.86 15.43 4.63
CA THR A 43 7.62 14.80 5.70
C THR A 43 7.88 15.77 6.86
N ARG A 44 8.34 16.99 6.59
CA ARG A 44 8.57 18.01 7.64
C ARG A 44 7.28 18.35 8.37
N SER A 45 6.18 18.52 7.66
CA SER A 45 4.87 18.83 8.26
C SER A 45 4.38 17.69 9.15
N ILE A 46 4.46 16.43 8.69
CA ILE A 46 4.07 15.24 9.47
C ILE A 46 4.94 15.10 10.73
N VAL A 47 6.27 15.23 10.59
CA VAL A 47 7.20 15.17 11.72
C VAL A 47 6.97 16.33 12.68
N GLY A 48 6.69 17.53 12.17
CA GLY A 48 6.28 18.67 12.99
C GLY A 48 5.01 18.40 13.81
N GLY A 49 3.99 17.78 13.19
CA GLY A 49 2.78 17.33 13.86
C GLY A 49 3.06 16.27 14.93
N PHE A 50 3.92 15.31 14.65
CA PHE A 50 4.36 14.32 15.64
C PHE A 50 4.97 14.97 16.89
N TYR A 51 5.90 15.91 16.71
CA TYR A 51 6.51 16.61 17.84
C TYR A 51 5.53 17.53 18.58
N ALA A 52 4.57 18.15 17.89
CA ALA A 52 3.52 18.95 18.52
C ALA A 52 2.66 18.07 19.45
N VAL A 53 2.22 16.90 18.95
CA VAL A 53 1.46 15.93 19.78
C VAL A 53 2.28 15.45 20.96
N TYR A 54 3.56 15.11 20.75
CA TYR A 54 4.42 14.66 21.85
C TYR A 54 4.66 15.74 22.90
N THR A 55 4.85 16.99 22.47
CA THR A 55 5.07 18.12 23.39
C THR A 55 3.86 18.37 24.27
N GLU A 56 2.65 18.21 23.74
CA GLU A 56 1.40 18.43 24.47
C GLU A 56 1.03 17.25 25.38
N LEU A 57 1.14 16.01 24.87
CA LEU A 57 0.67 14.83 25.59
C LEU A 57 1.73 14.11 26.41
N GLY A 58 3.01 14.34 26.11
CA GLY A 58 4.12 13.65 26.76
C GLY A 58 4.22 12.16 26.42
N TYR A 59 5.03 11.45 27.19
CA TYR A 59 5.20 10.01 27.10
C TYR A 59 4.28 9.27 28.08
N GLY A 60 3.81 8.06 27.68
CA GLY A 60 3.11 7.12 28.57
C GLY A 60 1.68 6.81 28.17
N LEU A 61 1.14 7.44 27.12
CA LEU A 61 -0.16 7.05 26.58
C LEU A 61 -0.06 5.80 25.69
N VAL A 62 -1.18 5.12 25.51
CA VAL A 62 -1.28 3.98 24.61
C VAL A 62 -1.30 4.43 23.14
N GLU A 63 -0.75 3.62 22.25
CA GLU A 63 -0.56 3.93 20.83
C GLU A 63 -1.84 4.42 20.10
N PRO A 64 -3.05 3.85 20.33
CA PRO A 64 -4.26 4.36 19.69
C PRO A 64 -4.60 5.82 20.03
N LEU A 65 -4.24 6.32 21.22
CA LEU A 65 -4.46 7.71 21.60
C LEU A 65 -3.51 8.65 20.85
N TYR A 66 -2.23 8.29 20.75
CA TYR A 66 -1.28 9.05 19.93
C TYR A 66 -1.68 9.06 18.45
N SER A 67 -2.15 7.94 17.93
CA SER A 67 -2.61 7.86 16.54
C SER A 67 -3.82 8.76 16.26
N LYS A 68 -4.75 8.86 17.21
CA LYS A 68 -5.88 9.79 17.12
C LYS A 68 -5.44 11.26 17.24
N ALA A 69 -4.56 11.56 18.18
CA ALA A 69 -4.04 12.91 18.35
C ALA A 69 -3.27 13.37 17.11
N LEU A 70 -2.43 12.50 16.55
CA LEU A 70 -1.72 12.78 15.31
C LEU A 70 -2.66 13.02 14.13
N GLU A 71 -3.72 12.22 13.99
CA GLU A 71 -4.75 12.45 12.97
C GLU A 71 -5.37 13.85 13.10
N VAL A 72 -5.75 14.26 14.31
CA VAL A 72 -6.30 15.59 14.57
C VAL A 72 -5.30 16.67 14.16
N GLU A 73 -4.06 16.58 14.63
CA GLU A 73 -3.01 17.55 14.36
C GLU A 73 -2.71 17.67 12.86
N LEU A 74 -2.60 16.53 12.15
CA LEU A 74 -2.32 16.53 10.71
C LEU A 74 -3.49 17.11 9.91
N ARG A 75 -4.74 16.85 10.29
CA ARG A 75 -5.91 17.46 9.67
C ARG A 75 -5.95 18.98 9.89
N LEU A 76 -5.60 19.46 11.07
CA LEU A 76 -5.46 20.90 11.38
C LEU A 76 -4.36 21.56 10.53
N ARG A 77 -3.33 20.81 10.14
CA ARG A 77 -2.27 21.26 9.21
C ARG A 77 -2.66 21.17 7.74
N GLY A 78 -3.88 20.73 7.44
CA GLY A 78 -4.41 20.66 6.05
C GLY A 78 -4.10 19.34 5.33
N HIS A 79 -3.63 18.32 6.03
CA HIS A 79 -3.40 16.99 5.44
C HIS A 79 -4.68 16.17 5.32
N VAL A 80 -4.75 15.35 4.28
CA VAL A 80 -5.73 14.28 4.15
C VAL A 80 -5.19 13.04 4.88
N VAL A 81 -5.92 12.55 5.88
CA VAL A 81 -5.50 11.40 6.69
C VAL A 81 -6.50 10.27 6.55
N GLU A 82 -6.02 9.10 6.13
CA GLU A 82 -6.76 7.85 6.09
C GLU A 82 -6.18 6.93 7.16
N ARG A 83 -7.05 6.44 8.07
CA ARG A 83 -6.63 5.49 9.13
C ARG A 83 -7.21 4.11 8.88
N GLU A 84 -6.45 3.10 9.34
CA GLU A 84 -6.89 1.71 9.36
C GLU A 84 -7.37 1.19 8.00
N LYS A 85 -6.70 1.63 6.95
CA LYS A 85 -7.05 1.29 5.57
C LYS A 85 -6.60 -0.13 5.23
N TRP A 86 -7.51 -0.90 4.64
CA TRP A 86 -7.24 -2.27 4.23
C TRP A 86 -6.79 -2.35 2.78
N PHE A 87 -5.77 -3.17 2.53
CA PHE A 87 -5.25 -3.47 1.20
C PHE A 87 -5.28 -4.98 0.97
N ASP A 88 -5.74 -5.40 -0.20
CA ASP A 88 -5.72 -6.81 -0.58
C ASP A 88 -4.29 -7.25 -0.93
N VAL A 89 -3.92 -8.43 -0.45
CA VAL A 89 -2.62 -9.07 -0.72
C VAL A 89 -2.83 -10.23 -1.67
N TYR A 90 -2.05 -10.27 -2.74
CA TYR A 90 -2.14 -11.27 -3.80
C TYR A 90 -0.84 -12.04 -3.98
N TYR A 91 -0.96 -13.32 -4.36
CA TYR A 91 0.13 -14.16 -4.80
C TYR A 91 -0.25 -14.87 -6.09
N LYS A 92 0.50 -14.67 -7.17
CA LYS A 92 0.23 -15.23 -8.50
C LYS A 92 -1.23 -15.08 -8.96
N GLY A 93 -1.83 -13.91 -8.69
CA GLY A 93 -3.22 -13.61 -9.04
C GLY A 93 -4.27 -14.13 -8.03
N HIS A 94 -3.89 -14.90 -7.02
CA HIS A 94 -4.79 -15.39 -5.98
C HIS A 94 -4.77 -14.43 -4.79
N ARG A 95 -5.96 -14.01 -4.32
CA ARG A 95 -6.11 -13.19 -3.14
C ARG A 95 -5.83 -14.02 -1.90
N LEU A 96 -4.78 -13.66 -1.14
CA LEU A 96 -4.40 -14.34 0.09
C LEU A 96 -5.15 -13.81 1.31
N GLY A 97 -5.49 -12.52 1.31
CA GLY A 97 -6.09 -11.85 2.45
C GLY A 97 -5.94 -10.34 2.35
N ARG A 98 -6.03 -9.68 3.50
CA ARG A 98 -5.89 -8.21 3.59
C ARG A 98 -4.85 -7.82 4.63
N GLN A 99 -4.13 -6.74 4.35
CA GLN A 99 -3.24 -6.06 5.27
C GLN A 99 -3.85 -4.72 5.67
N ARG A 100 -3.97 -4.47 6.97
CA ARG A 100 -4.35 -3.17 7.49
C ARG A 100 -3.12 -2.29 7.62
N ILE A 101 -3.23 -1.07 7.14
CA ILE A 101 -2.22 -0.02 7.26
C ILE A 101 -2.74 1.00 8.26
N ASP A 102 -1.92 1.36 9.23
CA ASP A 102 -2.37 2.18 10.36
C ASP A 102 -2.75 3.59 9.93
N MET A 103 -1.94 4.24 9.11
CA MET A 103 -2.21 5.58 8.63
C MET A 103 -1.56 5.84 7.26
N ILE A 104 -2.28 6.55 6.39
CA ILE A 104 -1.75 7.09 5.14
C ILE A 104 -2.08 8.58 5.10
N VAL A 105 -1.07 9.40 4.80
CA VAL A 105 -1.19 10.86 4.72
C VAL A 105 -1.03 11.29 3.26
N ASP A 106 -1.96 12.15 2.80
CA ASP A 106 -2.01 12.72 1.44
C ASP A 106 -1.94 11.68 0.32
N HIS A 107 -2.42 10.47 0.57
CA HIS A 107 -2.33 9.31 -0.34
C HIS A 107 -0.88 9.00 -0.80
N ALA A 108 0.12 9.48 -0.11
CA ALA A 108 1.53 9.45 -0.51
C ALA A 108 2.48 8.87 0.55
N VAL A 109 2.19 9.08 1.82
CA VAL A 109 3.09 8.71 2.92
C VAL A 109 2.42 7.70 3.84
N VAL A 110 3.05 6.52 4.00
CA VAL A 110 2.66 5.55 5.03
C VAL A 110 3.24 5.99 6.37
N VAL A 111 2.41 6.06 7.39
CA VAL A 111 2.83 6.41 8.76
C VAL A 111 2.52 5.25 9.68
N GLU A 112 3.54 4.79 10.38
CA GLU A 112 3.49 3.76 11.43
C GLU A 112 3.81 4.40 12.76
N ASN A 113 2.84 4.39 13.69
CA ASN A 113 3.02 4.90 15.05
C ASN A 113 3.45 3.78 15.97
N LYS A 114 4.34 4.08 16.90
CA LYS A 114 4.73 3.17 17.98
C LYS A 114 4.83 3.92 19.31
N ALA A 115 4.19 3.36 20.35
CA ALA A 115 4.20 3.90 21.70
C ALA A 115 4.81 2.85 22.66
N THR A 116 6.08 2.56 22.44
CA THR A 116 6.84 1.57 23.20
C THR A 116 8.07 2.20 23.84
N GLU A 117 8.59 1.60 24.90
CA GLU A 117 9.82 2.06 25.52
C GLU A 117 11.01 2.01 24.55
N ARG A 118 11.09 0.94 23.76
CA ARG A 118 12.14 0.74 22.73
C ARG A 118 11.50 0.33 21.41
N LEU A 119 12.00 0.88 20.32
CA LEU A 119 11.55 0.50 18.99
C LEU A 119 12.16 -0.85 18.59
N ALA A 120 11.30 -1.83 18.34
CA ALA A 120 11.74 -3.16 17.91
C ALA A 120 12.21 -3.14 16.44
N LEU A 121 13.23 -3.93 16.11
CA LEU A 121 13.81 -4.00 14.77
C LEU A 121 12.81 -4.43 13.70
N TYR A 122 11.82 -5.25 14.05
CA TYR A 122 10.81 -5.71 13.09
C TYR A 122 9.93 -4.58 12.54
N VAL A 123 9.77 -3.46 13.25
CA VAL A 123 8.93 -2.32 12.82
C VAL A 123 9.41 -1.74 11.50
N LYS A 124 10.72 -1.68 11.28
CA LYS A 124 11.28 -1.24 10.00
C LYS A 124 10.93 -2.20 8.85
N ARG A 125 10.94 -3.51 9.11
CA ARG A 125 10.52 -4.52 8.13
C ARG A 125 9.02 -4.46 7.88
N GLN A 126 8.23 -4.23 8.91
CA GLN A 126 6.78 -4.02 8.80
C GLN A 126 6.46 -2.85 7.87
N LEU A 127 7.11 -1.69 8.06
CA LEU A 127 6.92 -0.53 7.20
C LEU A 127 7.29 -0.82 5.74
N GLN A 128 8.39 -1.55 5.47
CA GLN A 128 8.75 -1.98 4.11
C GLN A 128 7.67 -2.89 3.48
N THR A 129 7.06 -3.76 4.28
CA THR A 129 5.94 -4.58 3.81
C THR A 129 4.74 -3.70 3.45
N TYR A 130 4.43 -2.70 4.26
CA TYR A 130 3.35 -1.75 3.98
C TYR A 130 3.61 -0.95 2.70
N LEU A 131 4.83 -0.47 2.48
CA LEU A 131 5.20 0.22 1.25
C LEU A 131 5.06 -0.67 0.00
N ARG A 132 5.39 -1.96 0.12
CA ARG A 132 5.18 -2.92 -0.98
C ARG A 132 3.70 -3.18 -1.25
N VAL A 133 2.90 -3.37 -0.22
CA VAL A 133 1.46 -3.67 -0.34
C VAL A 133 0.68 -2.47 -0.88
N THR A 134 1.00 -1.26 -0.42
CA THR A 134 0.33 -0.03 -0.87
C THR A 134 0.82 0.49 -2.22
N GLY A 135 2.01 0.09 -2.64
CA GLY A 135 2.69 0.65 -3.81
C GLY A 135 3.29 2.05 -3.57
N LEU A 136 3.16 2.59 -2.36
CA LEU A 136 3.72 3.89 -1.99
C LEU A 136 5.23 3.82 -1.80
N GLU A 137 5.92 4.94 -2.01
CA GLU A 137 7.38 4.99 -1.97
C GLU A 137 7.91 5.43 -0.61
N LEU A 138 7.17 6.26 0.12
CA LEU A 138 7.63 6.91 1.34
C LEU A 138 6.89 6.40 2.57
N GLY A 139 7.65 6.09 3.63
CA GLY A 139 7.12 5.73 4.92
C GLY A 139 7.85 6.39 6.08
N LEU A 140 7.11 6.66 7.14
CA LEU A 140 7.60 7.21 8.39
C LEU A 140 7.23 6.29 9.56
N ILE A 141 8.18 6.02 10.45
CA ILE A 141 7.91 5.47 11.78
C ILE A 141 8.00 6.63 12.76
N LEU A 142 6.94 6.84 13.53
CA LEU A 142 6.85 7.87 14.56
C LEU A 142 6.81 7.17 15.92
N HIS A 143 7.89 7.27 16.66
CA HIS A 143 8.07 6.57 17.93
C HIS A 143 7.83 7.50 19.10
N PHE A 144 6.67 7.34 19.76
CA PHE A 144 6.26 8.01 20.97
C PHE A 144 6.83 7.29 22.20
N GLY A 145 8.14 7.15 22.25
CA GLY A 145 8.87 6.55 23.35
C GLY A 145 9.28 7.58 24.41
N PRO A 146 10.09 7.19 25.43
CA PRO A 146 10.64 8.11 26.44
C PRO A 146 11.38 9.31 25.84
N GLN A 147 11.98 9.08 24.66
CA GLN A 147 12.50 10.11 23.78
C GLN A 147 11.82 9.98 22.43
N PRO A 148 11.16 11.02 21.92
CA PRO A 148 10.48 10.96 20.64
C PRO A 148 11.51 10.84 19.51
N LYS A 149 11.29 9.87 18.61
CA LYS A 149 12.16 9.63 17.46
C LYS A 149 11.32 9.34 16.23
N PHE A 150 11.80 9.74 15.08
CA PHE A 150 11.22 9.33 13.83
C PHE A 150 12.25 8.67 12.91
N TYR A 151 11.78 7.82 12.01
CA TYR A 151 12.60 7.16 11.01
C TYR A 151 11.91 7.27 9.67
N ARG A 152 12.64 7.74 8.66
CA ARG A 152 12.18 7.81 7.30
C ARG A 152 12.68 6.60 6.53
N GLN A 153 11.80 5.98 5.77
CA GLN A 153 12.14 4.88 4.87
C GLN A 153 11.57 5.14 3.48
N VAL A 154 12.33 4.73 2.48
CA VAL A 154 11.90 4.68 1.08
C VAL A 154 11.78 3.21 0.69
N ARG A 155 10.81 2.88 -0.15
CA ARG A 155 10.63 1.54 -0.69
C ARG A 155 11.84 1.15 -1.55
N PHE A 156 12.38 -0.02 -1.32
CA PHE A 156 13.42 -0.66 -2.14
C PHE A 156 12.96 -1.99 -2.70
#